data_56d14cee5f7c9226b683d6a90ded420f
#
_entry.id   56d14cee5f7c9226b683d6a90ded420f
#
_cell.length_a   1.000
_cell.length_b   1.000
_cell.length_c   1.000
_cell.angle_alpha   90.00
_cell.angle_beta   90.00
_cell.angle_gamma   90.00
#
_symmetry.space_group_name_H-M   'P 1'
#
loop_
_entity.id
_entity.type
_entity.pdbx_description
1 polymer ?
#
loop_
_entity_poly.entity_id
_entity_poly.type
_entity_poly.pdbx_seq_one_letter_code
_entity_poly.pdbx_strand_id
1 'polypeptide(L)'
;MSAKTLLQLAGADLTPPRFDEATLVVIDAQREYVDGALPLAGVDAALARIAETLEKARAAGAPVVHVQHKGRAGGLFDPETPAFAFADQAMPAAGEAIVQKGLPNSFAGTDLNAVLEKAGRKRLILAGFMTHMCVSATARAALDLGYQSTVLSDATATRDLPDPAGNGVVAAVDLHRAELAALSDRFSIVCRSGDLGG
;
A
#
# COMPACT_ATOMS: atom_id res chain seq x y z
N MET A 1 8.71 -25.61 -18.11
CA MET A 1 9.51 -24.65 -17.32
C MET A 1 8.54 -23.85 -16.46
N SER A 2 8.82 -23.65 -15.16
CA SER A 2 8.01 -22.76 -14.31
C SER A 2 8.24 -21.31 -14.73
N ALA A 3 7.18 -20.48 -14.69
CA ALA A 3 7.31 -19.05 -14.93
C ALA A 3 8.25 -18.42 -13.89
N LYS A 4 9.12 -17.52 -14.32
CA LYS A 4 10.03 -16.74 -13.46
C LYS A 4 9.79 -15.27 -13.67
N THR A 5 9.90 -14.50 -12.60
CA THR A 5 9.83 -13.03 -12.65
C THR A 5 11.13 -12.46 -13.22
N LEU A 6 11.08 -11.23 -13.73
CA LEU A 6 12.27 -10.48 -14.16
C LEU A 6 13.28 -10.30 -13.02
N LEU A 7 12.81 -10.08 -11.80
CA LEU A 7 13.66 -10.00 -10.61
C LEU A 7 14.40 -11.31 -10.37
N GLN A 8 13.72 -12.47 -10.48
CA GLN A 8 14.37 -13.79 -10.35
C GLN A 8 15.37 -14.06 -11.48
N LEU A 9 15.05 -13.68 -12.71
CA LEU A 9 15.96 -13.81 -13.85
C LEU A 9 17.21 -12.94 -13.71
N ALA A 10 17.07 -11.78 -13.08
CA ALA A 10 18.18 -10.88 -12.77
C ALA A 10 19.00 -11.30 -11.54
N GLY A 11 18.60 -12.37 -10.83
CA GLY A 11 19.28 -12.80 -9.59
C GLY A 11 19.13 -11.80 -8.43
N ALA A 12 18.03 -11.01 -8.41
CA ALA A 12 17.78 -10.04 -7.35
C ALA A 12 17.57 -10.74 -6.00
N ASP A 13 18.02 -10.11 -4.92
CA ASP A 13 17.65 -10.52 -3.57
C ASP A 13 16.18 -10.21 -3.31
N LEU A 14 15.39 -11.26 -3.09
CA LEU A 14 13.95 -11.18 -2.82
C LEU A 14 13.62 -11.39 -1.34
N THR A 15 14.62 -11.29 -0.46
CA THR A 15 14.40 -11.40 0.99
C THR A 15 13.58 -10.21 1.47
N PRO A 16 12.40 -10.43 2.09
CA PRO A 16 11.62 -9.36 2.69
C PRO A 16 12.45 -8.59 3.73
N PRO A 17 12.26 -7.27 3.87
CA PRO A 17 13.04 -6.48 4.81
C PRO A 17 12.65 -6.81 6.25
N ARG A 18 13.58 -6.51 7.15
CA ARG A 18 13.28 -6.35 8.57
C ARG A 18 12.71 -4.95 8.81
N PHE A 19 11.97 -4.78 9.90
CA PHE A 19 11.40 -3.48 10.26
C PHE A 19 12.49 -2.43 10.56
N ASP A 20 13.63 -2.82 11.12
CA ASP A 20 14.74 -1.92 11.40
C ASP A 20 15.51 -1.45 10.13
N GLU A 21 15.24 -2.04 8.96
CA GLU A 21 15.86 -1.69 7.68
C GLU A 21 14.93 -0.90 6.75
N ALA A 22 13.64 -0.82 7.06
CA ALA A 22 12.63 -0.29 6.17
C ALA A 22 11.78 0.81 6.82
N THR A 23 11.14 1.63 5.99
CA THR A 23 10.04 2.53 6.39
C THR A 23 8.72 1.88 6.02
N LEU A 24 7.79 1.80 6.98
CA LEU A 24 6.42 1.37 6.70
C LEU A 24 5.61 2.54 6.13
N VAL A 25 5.00 2.34 4.98
CA VAL A 25 4.09 3.30 4.34
C VAL A 25 2.70 2.68 4.24
N VAL A 26 1.75 3.22 4.99
CA VAL A 26 0.35 2.80 4.98
C VAL A 26 -0.43 3.75 4.08
N ILE A 27 -0.94 3.21 2.95
CA ILE A 27 -1.54 4.00 1.87
C ILE A 27 -3.07 3.94 1.97
N ASP A 28 -3.69 5.12 2.17
CA ASP A 28 -5.13 5.33 2.07
C ASP A 28 -5.97 4.33 2.91
N ALA A 29 -5.50 3.94 4.09
CA ALA A 29 -6.28 3.09 5.00
C ALA A 29 -7.38 3.91 5.68
N GLN A 30 -8.37 4.37 4.88
CA GLN A 30 -9.42 5.31 5.27
C GLN A 30 -10.79 4.64 5.34
N ARG A 31 -11.69 5.24 6.10
CA ARG A 31 -13.08 4.77 6.29
C ARG A 31 -13.90 4.75 5.00
N GLU A 32 -13.54 5.53 3.99
CA GLU A 32 -14.15 5.47 2.66
C GLU A 32 -14.21 4.04 2.11
N TYR A 33 -13.16 3.25 2.40
CA TYR A 33 -13.04 1.85 1.96
C TYR A 33 -13.68 0.82 2.91
N VAL A 34 -14.16 1.25 4.07
CA VAL A 34 -14.76 0.37 5.11
C VAL A 34 -16.27 0.52 5.12
N ASP A 35 -16.73 1.70 5.52
CA ASP A 35 -18.13 2.06 5.72
C ASP A 35 -18.55 3.33 4.95
N GLY A 36 -17.69 3.83 4.06
CA GLY A 36 -17.97 4.91 3.14
C GLY A 36 -18.67 4.46 1.85
N ALA A 37 -18.51 5.23 0.79
CA ALA A 37 -19.16 4.97 -0.49
C ALA A 37 -18.40 3.94 -1.37
N LEU A 38 -17.21 3.51 -0.99
CA LEU A 38 -16.36 2.62 -1.77
C LEU A 38 -15.84 1.40 -0.98
N PRO A 39 -16.71 0.59 -0.36
CA PRO A 39 -16.27 -0.54 0.46
C PRO A 39 -15.52 -1.57 -0.38
N LEU A 40 -14.41 -2.12 0.16
CA LEU A 40 -13.58 -3.09 -0.53
C LEU A 40 -13.85 -4.51 -0.07
N ALA A 41 -13.71 -5.46 -0.98
CA ALA A 41 -13.74 -6.87 -0.63
C ALA A 41 -12.56 -7.23 0.28
N GLY A 42 -12.85 -7.84 1.45
CA GLY A 42 -11.82 -8.30 2.39
C GLY A 42 -11.11 -7.19 3.16
N VAL A 43 -11.64 -5.97 3.19
CA VAL A 43 -11.02 -4.81 3.85
C VAL A 43 -10.73 -5.04 5.33
N ASP A 44 -11.64 -5.67 6.06
CA ASP A 44 -11.47 -5.92 7.51
C ASP A 44 -10.27 -6.83 7.79
N ALA A 45 -10.10 -7.89 6.98
CA ALA A 45 -8.96 -8.78 7.09
C ALA A 45 -7.64 -8.06 6.79
N ALA A 46 -7.62 -7.23 5.76
CA ALA A 46 -6.45 -6.43 5.41
C ALA A 46 -6.13 -5.39 6.49
N LEU A 47 -7.12 -4.71 7.05
CA LEU A 47 -6.96 -3.76 8.16
C LEU A 47 -6.42 -4.44 9.43
N ALA A 48 -6.86 -5.66 9.74
CA ALA A 48 -6.29 -6.42 10.84
C ALA A 48 -4.79 -6.67 10.64
N ARG A 49 -4.35 -7.01 9.40
CA ARG A 49 -2.92 -7.17 9.08
C ARG A 49 -2.17 -5.84 9.11
N ILE A 50 -2.79 -4.75 8.69
CA ILE A 50 -2.21 -3.40 8.82
C ILE A 50 -1.96 -3.06 10.29
N ALA A 51 -2.94 -3.30 11.17
CA ALA A 51 -2.79 -3.06 12.61
C ALA A 51 -1.61 -3.85 13.21
N GLU A 52 -1.55 -5.17 12.96
CA GLU A 52 -0.44 -6.01 13.42
C GLU A 52 0.93 -5.54 12.88
N THR A 53 0.95 -5.09 11.62
CA THR A 53 2.18 -4.57 10.98
C THR A 53 2.61 -3.25 11.61
N LEU A 54 1.66 -2.35 11.91
CA LEU A 54 1.91 -1.07 12.61
C LEU A 54 2.47 -1.33 14.02
N GLU A 55 1.88 -2.27 14.77
CA GLU A 55 2.38 -2.63 16.11
C GLU A 55 3.83 -3.11 16.06
N LYS A 56 4.16 -4.03 15.13
CA LYS A 56 5.52 -4.55 14.97
C LYS A 56 6.50 -3.46 14.52
N ALA A 57 6.12 -2.62 13.55
CA ALA A 57 6.95 -1.52 13.08
C ALA A 57 7.26 -0.52 14.20
N ARG A 58 6.25 -0.15 15.01
CA ARG A 58 6.38 0.73 16.18
C ARG A 58 7.28 0.12 17.25
N ALA A 59 7.09 -1.15 17.55
CA ALA A 59 7.93 -1.88 18.52
C ALA A 59 9.40 -1.96 18.08
N ALA A 60 9.66 -2.07 16.78
CA ALA A 60 11.01 -2.06 16.20
C ALA A 60 11.60 -0.66 16.00
N GLY A 61 10.87 0.41 16.33
CA GLY A 61 11.29 1.79 16.08
C GLY A 61 11.43 2.13 14.59
N ALA A 62 10.70 1.43 13.72
CA ALA A 62 10.68 1.72 12.30
C ALA A 62 9.95 3.05 12.03
N PRO A 63 10.43 3.89 11.12
CA PRO A 63 9.66 5.03 10.66
C PRO A 63 8.35 4.58 10.02
N VAL A 64 7.24 5.25 10.39
CA VAL A 64 5.91 5.01 9.84
C VAL A 64 5.42 6.28 9.14
N VAL A 65 4.89 6.12 7.94
CA VAL A 65 4.29 7.18 7.15
C VAL A 65 2.87 6.75 6.76
N HIS A 66 1.90 7.59 7.07
CA HIS A 66 0.52 7.41 6.63
C HIS A 66 0.26 8.31 5.43
N VAL A 67 -0.22 7.70 4.33
CA VAL A 67 -0.70 8.44 3.17
C VAL A 67 -2.22 8.53 3.26
N GLN A 68 -2.77 9.72 3.04
CA GLN A 68 -4.19 9.99 3.10
C GLN A 68 -4.68 10.58 1.79
N HIS A 69 -5.58 9.91 1.11
CA HIS A 69 -6.19 10.45 -0.09
C HIS A 69 -7.19 11.55 0.28
N LYS A 70 -7.06 12.71 -0.38
CA LYS A 70 -7.96 13.85 -0.21
C LYS A 70 -8.71 14.11 -1.50
N GLY A 71 -9.99 13.84 -1.47
CA GLY A 71 -10.90 14.11 -2.57
C GLY A 71 -11.46 15.53 -2.58
N ARG A 72 -12.48 15.73 -3.37
CA ARG A 72 -13.22 17.01 -3.47
C ARG A 72 -14.43 16.98 -2.56
N ALA A 73 -14.89 18.15 -2.14
CA ALA A 73 -16.15 18.31 -1.43
C ALA A 73 -17.31 17.66 -2.21
N GLY A 74 -18.14 16.89 -1.52
CA GLY A 74 -19.26 16.15 -2.09
C GLY A 74 -18.86 14.89 -2.89
N GLY A 75 -17.58 14.52 -2.97
CA GLY A 75 -17.08 13.33 -3.66
C GLY A 75 -16.57 12.24 -2.71
N LEU A 76 -15.88 11.25 -3.27
CA LEU A 76 -15.14 10.25 -2.48
C LEU A 76 -13.99 10.95 -1.73
N PHE A 77 -13.68 10.47 -0.52
CA PHE A 77 -12.62 11.04 0.34
C PHE A 77 -12.80 12.52 0.64
N ASP A 78 -14.05 12.96 0.73
CA ASP A 78 -14.37 14.34 1.08
C ASP A 78 -13.90 14.65 2.52
N PRO A 79 -12.98 15.64 2.70
CA PRO A 79 -12.42 15.96 4.01
C PRO A 79 -13.46 16.50 5.03
N GLU A 80 -14.65 16.87 4.59
CA GLU A 80 -15.74 17.33 5.46
C GLU A 80 -16.61 16.16 5.97
N THR A 81 -16.32 14.92 5.57
CA THR A 81 -17.09 13.73 5.95
C THR A 81 -16.31 12.77 6.85
N PRO A 82 -16.99 11.96 7.68
CA PRO A 82 -16.34 10.92 8.47
C PRO A 82 -15.56 9.88 7.62
N ALA A 83 -15.95 9.67 6.35
CA ALA A 83 -15.32 8.72 5.43
C ALA A 83 -13.87 9.11 5.09
N PHE A 84 -13.49 10.38 5.23
CA PHE A 84 -12.12 10.86 5.04
C PHE A 84 -11.16 10.39 6.13
N ALA A 85 -11.65 10.12 7.34
CA ALA A 85 -10.81 9.70 8.46
C ALA A 85 -10.07 8.38 8.16
N PHE A 86 -8.93 8.17 8.81
CA PHE A 86 -8.29 6.86 8.84
C PHE A 86 -9.23 5.83 9.49
N ALA A 87 -9.14 4.58 9.04
CA ALA A 87 -9.80 3.48 9.71
C ALA A 87 -9.19 3.29 11.13
N ASP A 88 -9.99 2.87 12.09
CA ASP A 88 -9.57 2.77 13.50
C ASP A 88 -8.32 1.89 13.68
N GLN A 89 -8.20 0.83 12.87
CA GLN A 89 -7.05 -0.09 12.87
C GLN A 89 -5.76 0.51 12.31
N ALA A 90 -5.85 1.64 11.60
CA ALA A 90 -4.74 2.29 10.91
C ALA A 90 -4.50 3.73 11.37
N MET A 91 -4.95 4.07 12.58
CA MET A 91 -4.77 5.42 13.14
C MET A 91 -3.29 5.75 13.32
N PRO A 92 -2.85 6.93 12.83
CA PRO A 92 -1.50 7.41 13.09
C PRO A 92 -1.23 7.60 14.59
N ALA A 93 -0.04 7.22 15.03
CA ALA A 93 0.44 7.53 16.37
C ALA A 93 1.12 8.91 16.41
N ALA A 94 1.29 9.45 17.61
CA ALA A 94 1.97 10.73 17.78
C ALA A 94 3.41 10.69 17.21
N GLY A 95 3.72 11.64 16.35
CA GLY A 95 5.04 11.75 15.70
C GLY A 95 5.18 11.00 14.38
N GLU A 96 4.20 10.20 13.99
CA GLU A 96 4.17 9.58 12.65
C GLU A 96 3.78 10.61 11.59
N ALA A 97 4.42 10.52 10.42
CA ALA A 97 4.17 11.45 9.33
C ALA A 97 2.84 11.15 8.63
N ILE A 98 2.10 12.19 8.27
CA ILE A 98 0.90 12.11 7.43
C ILE A 98 1.16 12.89 6.16
N VAL A 99 1.02 12.24 5.01
CA VAL A 99 1.17 12.83 3.68
C VAL A 99 -0.19 12.81 2.98
N GLN A 100 -0.73 13.96 2.63
CA GLN A 100 -1.98 14.04 1.87
C GLN A 100 -1.70 14.07 0.37
N LYS A 101 -2.50 13.33 -0.41
CA LYS A 101 -2.41 13.27 -1.87
C LYS A 101 -3.77 13.39 -2.56
N GLY A 102 -3.77 13.84 -3.80
CA GLY A 102 -4.96 13.88 -4.66
C GLY A 102 -4.86 12.96 -5.88
N LEU A 103 -3.75 12.24 -6.06
CA LEU A 103 -3.50 11.33 -7.19
C LEU A 103 -3.19 9.91 -6.69
N PRO A 104 -3.34 8.85 -7.53
CA PRO A 104 -3.00 7.49 -7.13
C PRO A 104 -1.56 7.31 -6.67
N ASN A 105 -0.60 7.87 -7.41
CA ASN A 105 0.81 7.83 -7.02
C ASN A 105 1.05 8.75 -5.81
N SER A 106 1.49 8.18 -4.70
CA SER A 106 1.70 8.90 -3.44
C SER A 106 2.87 9.89 -3.48
N PHE A 107 3.76 9.80 -4.45
CA PHE A 107 4.84 10.78 -4.67
C PHE A 107 4.41 11.98 -5.52
N ALA A 108 3.34 11.86 -6.29
CA ALA A 108 2.94 12.87 -7.26
C ALA A 108 2.30 14.09 -6.58
N GLY A 109 3.01 15.22 -6.60
CA GLY A 109 2.53 16.47 -6.02
C GLY A 109 2.46 16.48 -4.50
N THR A 110 3.29 15.66 -3.83
CA THR A 110 3.37 15.53 -2.38
C THR A 110 4.80 15.69 -1.88
N ASP A 111 4.98 15.75 -0.59
CA ASP A 111 6.27 15.74 0.09
C ASP A 111 6.75 14.34 0.53
N LEU A 112 6.09 13.26 0.08
CA LEU A 112 6.42 11.89 0.49
C LEU A 112 7.90 11.57 0.29
N ASN A 113 8.50 11.97 -0.84
CA ASN A 113 9.92 11.69 -1.08
C ASN A 113 10.82 12.38 -0.04
N ALA A 114 10.55 13.63 0.31
CA ALA A 114 11.30 14.35 1.33
C ALA A 114 11.15 13.71 2.72
N VAL A 115 9.95 13.24 3.05
CA VAL A 115 9.67 12.50 4.31
C VAL A 115 10.48 11.20 4.36
N LEU A 116 10.51 10.43 3.28
CA LEU A 116 11.26 9.17 3.18
C LEU A 116 12.78 9.40 3.19
N GLU A 117 13.27 10.45 2.52
CA GLU A 117 14.68 10.82 2.57
C GLU A 117 15.12 11.18 4.00
N LYS A 118 14.29 11.92 4.74
CA LYS A 118 14.54 12.23 6.16
C LYS A 118 14.54 10.97 7.03
N ALA A 119 13.72 9.97 6.71
CA ALA A 119 13.72 8.67 7.39
C ALA A 119 15.01 7.87 7.12
N GLY A 120 15.76 8.19 6.05
CA GLY A 120 17.09 7.67 5.76
C GLY A 120 17.14 6.22 5.31
N ARG A 121 16.00 5.64 4.90
CA ARG A 121 15.90 4.22 4.51
C ARG A 121 15.46 4.09 3.06
N LYS A 122 16.13 3.18 2.31
CA LYS A 122 15.80 2.93 0.90
C LYS A 122 14.86 1.73 0.71
N ARG A 123 14.60 0.94 1.75
CA ARG A 123 13.62 -0.14 1.71
C ARG A 123 12.28 0.35 2.25
N LEU A 124 11.20 0.06 1.54
CA LEU A 124 9.83 0.42 1.93
C LEU A 124 8.99 -0.84 2.12
N ILE A 125 8.17 -0.85 3.15
CA ILE A 125 7.08 -1.81 3.33
C ILE A 125 5.80 -1.07 2.98
N LEU A 126 5.04 -1.56 2.00
CA LEU A 126 3.81 -0.94 1.50
C LEU A 126 2.59 -1.78 1.91
N ALA A 127 1.65 -1.15 2.57
CA ALA A 127 0.35 -1.70 2.92
C ALA A 127 -0.75 -0.68 2.61
N GLY A 128 -2.01 -1.10 2.56
CA GLY A 128 -3.15 -0.20 2.34
C GLY A 128 -3.87 -0.40 1.01
N PHE A 129 -4.55 0.61 0.48
CA PHE A 129 -5.57 0.46 -0.56
C PHE A 129 -5.38 1.45 -1.71
N MET A 130 -5.93 1.16 -2.90
CA MET A 130 -6.30 -0.16 -3.40
C MET A 130 -5.08 -0.80 -4.06
N THR A 131 -4.98 -2.13 -4.02
CA THR A 131 -3.85 -2.89 -4.59
C THR A 131 -3.55 -2.48 -6.02
N HIS A 132 -4.55 -2.47 -6.90
CA HIS A 132 -4.40 -2.15 -8.34
C HIS A 132 -4.25 -0.66 -8.65
N MET A 133 -4.43 0.22 -7.65
CA MET A 133 -4.48 1.67 -7.87
C MET A 133 -3.35 2.37 -7.10
N CYS A 134 -3.62 2.86 -5.89
CA CYS A 134 -2.66 3.70 -5.16
C CYS A 134 -1.43 2.90 -4.71
N VAL A 135 -1.60 1.64 -4.30
CA VAL A 135 -0.47 0.77 -3.94
C VAL A 135 0.42 0.51 -5.16
N SER A 136 -0.18 0.07 -6.28
CA SER A 136 0.55 -0.19 -7.52
C SER A 136 1.25 1.06 -8.07
N ALA A 137 0.54 2.18 -8.17
CA ALA A 137 1.11 3.42 -8.68
C ALA A 137 2.29 3.91 -7.82
N THR A 138 2.18 3.77 -6.49
CA THR A 138 3.24 4.17 -5.56
C THR A 138 4.44 3.22 -5.63
N ALA A 139 4.21 1.90 -5.71
CA ALA A 139 5.29 0.91 -5.82
C ALA A 139 6.13 1.10 -7.09
N ARG A 140 5.48 1.39 -8.22
CA ARG A 140 6.16 1.67 -9.50
C ARG A 140 6.97 2.96 -9.44
N ALA A 141 6.41 4.03 -8.90
CA ALA A 141 7.12 5.30 -8.72
C ALA A 141 8.27 5.18 -7.71
N ALA A 142 8.12 4.37 -6.67
CA ALA A 142 9.19 4.10 -5.70
C ALA A 142 10.43 3.50 -6.39
N LEU A 143 10.26 2.57 -7.34
CA LEU A 143 11.36 2.02 -8.12
C LEU A 143 12.10 3.10 -8.92
N ASP A 144 11.35 3.99 -9.59
CA ASP A 144 11.92 5.08 -10.40
C ASP A 144 12.74 6.06 -9.53
N LEU A 145 12.36 6.22 -8.26
CA LEU A 145 13.05 7.05 -7.27
C LEU A 145 14.17 6.32 -6.51
N GLY A 146 14.46 5.07 -6.88
CA GLY A 146 15.55 4.29 -6.29
C GLY A 146 15.23 3.64 -4.94
N TYR A 147 13.96 3.50 -4.59
CA TYR A 147 13.52 2.70 -3.44
C TYR A 147 13.31 1.24 -3.83
N GLN A 148 13.53 0.35 -2.87
CA GLN A 148 13.17 -1.06 -2.94
C GLN A 148 11.91 -1.30 -2.12
N SER A 149 10.78 -1.51 -2.78
CA SER A 149 9.51 -1.72 -2.09
C SER A 149 9.17 -3.20 -1.90
N THR A 150 8.51 -3.49 -0.79
CA THR A 150 7.88 -4.77 -0.47
C THR A 150 6.40 -4.51 -0.24
N VAL A 151 5.54 -5.12 -1.04
CA VAL A 151 4.07 -5.01 -0.91
C VAL A 151 3.55 -6.19 -0.10
N LEU A 152 2.78 -5.89 0.95
CA LEU A 152 2.16 -6.90 1.79
C LEU A 152 0.85 -7.39 1.17
N SER A 153 0.85 -8.60 0.64
CA SER A 153 -0.28 -9.18 -0.10
C SER A 153 -1.55 -9.32 0.74
N ASP A 154 -1.41 -9.57 2.04
CA ASP A 154 -2.52 -9.75 2.98
C ASP A 154 -2.89 -8.47 3.74
N ALA A 155 -2.11 -7.40 3.57
CA ALA A 155 -2.38 -6.05 4.11
C ALA A 155 -2.76 -5.05 3.01
N THR A 156 -3.20 -5.55 1.86
CA THR A 156 -3.76 -4.78 0.73
C THR A 156 -5.06 -5.40 0.26
N ALA A 157 -5.97 -4.60 -0.30
CA ALA A 157 -7.26 -5.05 -0.81
C ALA A 157 -7.68 -4.23 -2.04
N THR A 158 -8.68 -4.72 -2.76
CA THR A 158 -9.26 -4.04 -3.91
C THR A 158 -10.73 -4.35 -4.06
N ARG A 159 -11.35 -3.91 -5.13
CA ARG A 159 -12.78 -4.09 -5.45
C ARG A 159 -12.97 -4.72 -6.82
N ASP A 160 -14.18 -5.16 -7.07
CA ASP A 160 -14.62 -5.56 -8.40
C ASP A 160 -14.56 -4.39 -9.38
N LEU A 161 -14.19 -4.67 -10.62
CA LEU A 161 -14.23 -3.70 -11.71
C LEU A 161 -15.05 -4.23 -12.88
N PRO A 162 -15.75 -3.36 -13.64
CA PRO A 162 -16.33 -3.78 -14.90
C PRO A 162 -15.22 -4.26 -15.84
N ASP A 163 -15.46 -5.37 -16.55
CA ASP A 163 -14.55 -5.83 -17.60
C ASP A 163 -14.58 -4.83 -18.76
N PRO A 164 -13.46 -4.20 -19.14
CA PRO A 164 -13.44 -3.23 -20.25
C PRO A 164 -13.77 -3.87 -21.61
N ALA A 165 -13.66 -5.20 -21.75
CA ALA A 165 -14.09 -5.92 -22.94
C ALA A 165 -15.61 -6.21 -22.97
N GLY A 166 -16.35 -5.80 -21.94
CA GLY A 166 -17.81 -5.96 -21.88
C GLY A 166 -18.28 -7.35 -21.46
N ASN A 167 -17.40 -8.20 -20.92
CA ASN A 167 -17.72 -9.58 -20.51
C ASN A 167 -18.20 -9.69 -19.05
N GLY A 168 -18.71 -8.61 -18.44
CA GLY A 168 -19.22 -8.60 -17.09
C GLY A 168 -18.25 -7.93 -16.09
N VAL A 169 -17.79 -8.67 -15.09
CA VAL A 169 -17.00 -8.14 -13.96
C VAL A 169 -15.69 -8.90 -13.80
N VAL A 170 -14.60 -8.18 -13.63
CA VAL A 170 -13.34 -8.71 -13.10
C VAL A 170 -13.44 -8.69 -11.57
N ALA A 171 -13.51 -9.87 -10.97
CA ALA A 171 -13.66 -9.99 -9.52
C ALA A 171 -12.44 -9.42 -8.76
N ALA A 172 -12.67 -8.85 -7.60
CA ALA A 172 -11.62 -8.28 -6.74
C ALA A 172 -10.48 -9.27 -6.47
N VAL A 173 -10.79 -10.54 -6.23
CA VAL A 173 -9.79 -11.58 -5.96
C VAL A 173 -8.87 -11.83 -7.17
N ASP A 174 -9.39 -11.78 -8.38
CA ASP A 174 -8.62 -11.98 -9.61
C ASP A 174 -7.78 -10.75 -9.93
N LEU A 175 -8.38 -9.56 -9.79
CA LEU A 175 -7.67 -8.29 -9.97
C LEU A 175 -6.52 -8.15 -8.96
N HIS A 176 -6.77 -8.45 -7.69
CA HIS A 176 -5.76 -8.43 -6.64
C HIS A 176 -4.60 -9.36 -6.96
N ARG A 177 -4.90 -10.61 -7.28
CA ARG A 177 -3.89 -11.62 -7.62
C ARG A 177 -3.08 -11.22 -8.85
N ALA A 178 -3.73 -10.73 -9.90
CA ALA A 178 -3.06 -10.30 -11.13
C ALA A 178 -2.14 -9.11 -10.88
N GLU A 179 -2.59 -8.12 -10.12
CA GLU A 179 -1.78 -6.95 -9.81
C GLU A 179 -0.57 -7.29 -8.94
N LEU A 180 -0.73 -8.13 -7.91
CA LEU A 180 0.39 -8.59 -7.10
C LEU A 180 1.42 -9.37 -7.94
N ALA A 181 0.96 -10.20 -8.89
CA ALA A 181 1.84 -10.89 -9.83
C ALA A 181 2.59 -9.89 -10.72
N ALA A 182 1.90 -8.88 -11.26
CA ALA A 182 2.52 -7.82 -12.07
C ALA A 182 3.55 -7.00 -11.30
N LEU A 183 3.27 -6.67 -10.04
CA LEU A 183 4.22 -5.96 -9.17
C LEU A 183 5.44 -6.82 -8.86
N SER A 184 5.25 -8.12 -8.60
CA SER A 184 6.34 -9.03 -8.27
C SER A 184 7.29 -9.32 -9.44
N ASP A 185 6.87 -9.04 -10.68
CA ASP A 185 7.72 -9.27 -11.85
C ASP A 185 8.97 -8.37 -11.83
N ARG A 186 8.80 -7.07 -11.57
CA ARG A 186 9.91 -6.11 -11.65
C ARG A 186 9.92 -5.04 -10.56
N PHE A 187 8.78 -4.72 -9.95
CA PHE A 187 8.62 -3.47 -9.19
C PHE A 187 8.83 -3.64 -7.69
N SER A 188 8.42 -4.79 -7.13
CA SER A 188 8.40 -4.97 -5.67
C SER A 188 8.63 -6.42 -5.29
N ILE A 189 9.17 -6.66 -4.11
CA ILE A 189 8.97 -7.92 -3.42
C ILE A 189 7.49 -7.99 -3.03
N VAL A 190 6.87 -9.16 -3.18
CA VAL A 190 5.50 -9.39 -2.69
C VAL A 190 5.56 -10.55 -1.70
N CYS A 191 5.12 -10.31 -0.48
CA CYS A 191 5.08 -11.32 0.58
C CYS A 191 3.85 -11.13 1.48
N ARG A 192 3.62 -12.00 2.43
CA ARG A 192 2.63 -11.80 3.50
C ARG A 192 3.25 -11.00 4.64
N SER A 193 2.42 -10.33 5.43
CA SER A 193 2.87 -9.58 6.61
C SER A 193 3.63 -10.43 7.64
N GLY A 194 3.32 -11.74 7.70
CA GLY A 194 4.02 -12.70 8.55
C GLY A 194 5.41 -13.12 8.07
N ASP A 195 5.78 -12.82 6.83
CA ASP A 195 7.06 -13.18 6.24
C ASP A 195 8.14 -12.08 6.44
N LEU A 196 7.74 -10.93 6.97
CA LEU A 196 8.69 -9.86 7.31
C LEU A 196 9.61 -10.33 8.43
N GLY A 197 10.89 -10.00 8.32
CA GLY A 197 11.86 -10.24 9.38
C GLY A 197 11.52 -9.47 10.65
N GLY A 198 11.59 -10.14 11.80
CA GLY A 198 11.41 -9.54 13.12
C GLY A 198 12.59 -8.67 13.55
#